data_34a286d00719a7b0d77f707a2294a5ff
#
_entry.id   34a286d00719a7b0d77f707a2294a5ff
#
_cell.length_a   1.000
_cell.length_b   1.000
_cell.length_c   1.000
_cell.angle_alpha   90.00
_cell.angle_beta   90.00
_cell.angle_gamma   90.00
#
_symmetry.space_group_name_H-M   'P 1'
#
loop_
_entity.id
_entity.type
_entity.pdbx_description
1 polymer ?
#
loop_
_entity_poly.entity_id
_entity_poly.type
_entity_poly.pdbx_seq_one_letter_code
_entity_poly.pdbx_strand_id
1 'polypeptide(L)'
;FMVRILTCLISVFVFATACFSDSPTTDSSLASTETTLDIKDSSGSLTQSASNSSESIFDYASSTTDSGRPVISVTKSKSTPPKLLFSDIRSGEGPQVEAGDLVEVQYVGALLDSGLEFDASWDRGQSFFVLIGVGAVIQGWDQGILGMRSGSRRLLVIPPELAYGEQGAGDAIGPDSSLAFVVDVLQIVEVSPPEIPVVEPLENDSLLM
;
A
#
# COMPACT_ATOMS: atom_id res chain seq x y z
N PHE A 1 -6.19 32.26 -28.63
CA PHE A 1 -6.75 31.11 -27.92
C PHE A 1 -5.87 29.90 -28.23
N MET A 2 -4.95 29.58 -27.35
CA MET A 2 -3.93 28.52 -27.58
C MET A 2 -4.04 27.51 -26.43
N VAL A 3 -4.72 26.41 -26.72
CA VAL A 3 -4.84 25.28 -25.82
C VAL A 3 -3.52 24.50 -25.87
N ARG A 4 -2.73 24.50 -24.80
CA ARG A 4 -1.57 23.63 -24.64
C ARG A 4 -2.03 22.34 -24.00
N ILE A 5 -2.14 21.31 -24.83
CA ILE A 5 -2.30 19.92 -24.40
C ILE A 5 -0.92 19.43 -23.95
N LEU A 6 -0.74 19.22 -22.65
CA LEU A 6 0.46 18.59 -22.09
C LEU A 6 0.21 17.08 -22.00
N THR A 7 0.67 16.37 -23.01
CA THR A 7 0.69 14.90 -23.05
C THR A 7 1.74 14.38 -22.07
N CYS A 8 1.28 13.77 -20.98
CA CYS A 8 2.16 13.00 -20.07
C CYS A 8 2.38 11.60 -20.66
N LEU A 9 3.55 11.40 -21.24
CA LEU A 9 4.03 10.11 -21.77
C LEU A 9 4.45 9.23 -20.58
N ILE A 10 3.63 8.21 -20.30
CA ILE A 10 4.02 7.10 -19.43
C ILE A 10 4.92 6.18 -20.26
N SER A 11 6.22 6.21 -19.99
CA SER A 11 7.21 5.31 -20.59
C SER A 11 7.22 3.99 -19.81
N VAL A 12 6.60 2.96 -20.39
CA VAL A 12 6.71 1.58 -19.94
C VAL A 12 8.05 1.05 -20.39
N PHE A 13 8.99 0.84 -19.48
CA PHE A 13 10.23 0.11 -19.73
C PHE A 13 10.05 -1.36 -19.37
N VAL A 14 9.92 -2.18 -20.40
CA VAL A 14 10.08 -3.63 -20.33
C VAL A 14 11.58 -3.93 -20.42
N PHE A 15 12.16 -4.54 -19.40
CA PHE A 15 13.49 -5.18 -19.51
C PHE A 15 13.36 -6.68 -19.35
N ALA A 16 13.79 -7.35 -20.42
CA ALA A 16 13.89 -8.79 -20.52
C ALA A 16 15.18 -9.32 -19.87
N THR A 17 15.01 -10.42 -19.19
CA THR A 17 15.88 -11.59 -18.94
C THR A 17 17.36 -11.55 -19.38
N ALA A 18 18.25 -11.88 -18.46
CA ALA A 18 19.42 -12.71 -18.75
C ALA A 18 19.73 -13.62 -17.55
N CYS A 19 19.61 -14.93 -17.80
CA CYS A 19 20.11 -16.01 -16.94
C CYS A 19 21.63 -15.99 -16.93
N PHE A 20 22.24 -16.21 -15.76
CA PHE A 20 23.56 -16.85 -15.69
C PHE A 20 23.62 -17.76 -14.48
N SER A 21 23.85 -19.04 -14.79
CA SER A 21 24.12 -20.15 -13.88
C SER A 21 25.55 -20.06 -13.37
N ASP A 22 25.81 -20.34 -12.12
CA ASP A 22 26.84 -21.30 -11.72
C ASP A 22 26.78 -21.58 -10.21
N SER A 23 26.64 -22.85 -9.86
CA SER A 23 27.09 -23.51 -8.62
C SER A 23 28.25 -24.43 -9.04
N PRO A 24 29.06 -25.04 -8.20
CA PRO A 24 28.91 -25.42 -6.78
C PRO A 24 30.22 -25.30 -5.96
N THR A 25 30.20 -25.55 -4.66
CA THR A 25 30.97 -26.62 -4.01
C THR A 25 30.74 -26.70 -2.48
N THR A 26 30.39 -27.89 -2.06
CA THR A 26 30.48 -28.55 -0.76
C THR A 26 31.65 -28.13 0.13
N ASP A 27 31.44 -28.02 1.46
CA ASP A 27 32.16 -28.89 2.38
C ASP A 27 31.43 -29.03 3.73
N SER A 28 31.50 -30.29 4.21
CA SER A 28 30.95 -30.80 5.46
C SER A 28 31.88 -30.49 6.64
N SER A 29 31.32 -30.19 7.80
CA SER A 29 31.90 -30.73 9.04
C SER A 29 30.91 -30.74 10.17
N LEU A 30 30.60 -31.93 10.60
CA LEU A 30 29.90 -32.31 11.84
C LEU A 30 30.79 -32.02 13.06
N ALA A 31 30.21 -31.45 14.12
CA ALA A 31 30.65 -31.72 15.49
C ALA A 31 29.48 -31.58 16.44
N SER A 32 28.94 -32.71 16.83
CA SER A 32 28.08 -32.88 18.00
C SER A 32 28.93 -32.72 19.27
N THR A 33 28.40 -32.03 20.27
CA THR A 33 28.80 -32.25 21.66
C THR A 33 27.58 -32.05 22.55
N GLU A 34 27.03 -33.19 22.98
CA GLU A 34 26.17 -33.29 24.17
C GLU A 34 27.02 -33.00 25.41
N THR A 35 26.46 -32.24 26.34
CA THR A 35 26.87 -32.34 27.76
C THR A 35 25.71 -31.94 28.66
N THR A 36 25.06 -32.94 29.17
CA THR A 36 24.62 -33.29 30.54
C THR A 36 24.12 -32.13 31.46
N LEU A 37 22.92 -32.44 31.95
CA LEU A 37 22.16 -31.83 33.04
C LEU A 37 22.97 -31.64 34.33
N ASP A 38 22.79 -30.47 34.95
CA ASP A 38 22.81 -30.37 36.41
C ASP A 38 21.69 -29.44 36.87
N ILE A 39 20.77 -30.03 37.59
CA ILE A 39 19.67 -29.37 38.30
C ILE A 39 20.26 -28.83 39.61
N LYS A 40 20.19 -27.54 39.84
CA LYS A 40 20.23 -26.99 41.18
C LYS A 40 19.33 -25.78 41.32
N ASP A 41 18.28 -26.04 42.04
CA ASP A 41 17.30 -25.13 42.62
C ASP A 41 17.96 -23.92 43.29
N SER A 42 17.52 -22.72 42.92
CA SER A 42 17.57 -21.54 43.77
C SER A 42 16.61 -20.50 43.23
N SER A 43 15.56 -20.30 43.99
CA SER A 43 14.63 -19.20 44.01
C SER A 43 15.26 -17.86 43.61
N GLY A 44 14.97 -17.41 42.39
CA GLY A 44 15.33 -16.10 41.90
C GLY A 44 14.23 -15.66 40.97
N SER A 45 13.37 -14.76 41.47
CA SER A 45 12.35 -14.05 40.68
C SER A 45 13.01 -13.33 39.51
N LEU A 46 13.07 -13.97 38.36
CA LEU A 46 13.33 -13.32 37.09
C LEU A 46 11.99 -12.79 36.58
N THR A 47 11.68 -11.58 36.96
CA THR A 47 10.75 -10.75 36.17
C THR A 47 11.39 -10.57 34.79
N GLN A 48 11.13 -11.50 33.88
CA GLN A 48 11.26 -11.25 32.46
C GLN A 48 10.21 -10.20 32.11
N SER A 49 10.65 -8.94 32.19
CA SER A 49 10.00 -7.87 31.48
C SER A 49 10.19 -8.15 30.00
N ALA A 50 9.36 -9.02 29.44
CA ALA A 50 9.13 -9.08 28.02
C ALA A 50 8.49 -7.73 27.66
N SER A 51 9.33 -6.77 27.32
CA SER A 51 8.91 -5.54 26.64
C SER A 51 8.41 -5.95 25.25
N ASN A 52 7.18 -6.49 25.22
CA ASN A 52 6.40 -6.65 24.01
C ASN A 52 5.89 -5.24 23.66
N SER A 53 6.81 -4.36 23.25
CA SER A 53 6.47 -3.08 22.67
C SER A 53 5.85 -3.38 21.30
N SER A 54 4.54 -3.60 21.28
CA SER A 54 3.78 -3.58 20.04
C SER A 54 3.94 -2.17 19.49
N GLU A 55 4.76 -2.03 18.45
CA GLU A 55 4.96 -0.75 17.77
C GLU A 55 3.62 -0.23 17.28
N SER A 56 3.27 0.96 17.72
CA SER A 56 2.05 1.64 17.31
C SER A 56 2.33 2.50 16.09
N ILE A 57 1.36 2.61 15.18
CA ILE A 57 1.46 3.53 14.02
C ILE A 57 1.72 4.97 14.48
N PHE A 58 1.20 5.37 15.63
CA PHE A 58 1.39 6.71 16.20
C PHE A 58 2.82 6.99 16.66
N ASP A 59 3.64 5.95 16.81
CA ASP A 59 5.08 6.13 17.03
C ASP A 59 5.80 6.65 15.77
N TYR A 60 5.21 6.45 14.59
CA TYR A 60 5.76 6.83 13.30
C TYR A 60 5.12 8.08 12.72
N ALA A 61 3.81 8.12 12.65
CA ALA A 61 3.07 9.22 12.06
C ALA A 61 1.70 9.41 12.70
N SER A 62 1.15 10.61 12.55
CA SER A 62 -0.21 10.96 12.92
C SER A 62 -0.80 11.94 11.91
N SER A 63 -2.12 12.05 11.88
CA SER A 63 -2.82 13.08 11.15
C SER A 63 -3.66 13.93 12.10
N THR A 64 -3.64 15.25 11.89
CA THR A 64 -4.26 16.21 12.80
C THR A 64 -5.67 16.61 12.42
N THR A 65 -6.14 16.22 11.23
CA THR A 65 -7.48 16.61 10.73
C THR A 65 -8.32 15.39 10.40
N ASP A 66 -9.53 15.35 10.95
CA ASP A 66 -10.55 14.36 10.64
C ASP A 66 -11.47 14.79 9.46
N SER A 67 -11.41 16.07 9.09
CA SER A 67 -12.15 16.64 7.96
C SER A 67 -11.29 17.59 7.13
N GLY A 68 -11.62 17.74 5.84
CA GLY A 68 -10.84 18.55 4.90
C GLY A 68 -9.50 17.92 4.51
N ARG A 69 -8.60 18.72 3.95
CA ARG A 69 -7.26 18.27 3.55
C ARG A 69 -6.46 17.85 4.78
N PRO A 70 -5.97 16.60 4.85
CA PRO A 70 -5.20 16.13 5.98
C PRO A 70 -3.78 16.71 5.99
N VAL A 71 -3.21 16.78 7.21
CA VAL A 71 -1.79 17.11 7.42
C VAL A 71 -1.15 15.91 8.11
N ILE A 72 -0.05 15.42 7.55
CA ILE A 72 0.73 14.33 8.12
C ILE A 72 1.83 14.91 9.01
N SER A 73 1.89 14.46 10.26
CA SER A 73 2.98 14.75 11.19
C SER A 73 3.78 13.48 11.43
N VAL A 74 5.08 13.51 11.20
CA VAL A 74 5.97 12.34 11.35
C VAL A 74 6.87 12.45 12.57
N THR A 75 7.21 11.32 13.18
CA THR A 75 8.15 11.22 14.28
C THR A 75 9.54 10.89 13.72
N LYS A 76 10.35 11.91 13.49
CA LYS A 76 11.65 11.83 12.78
C LYS A 76 12.71 10.90 13.41
N SER A 77 12.51 10.42 14.63
CA SER A 77 13.48 9.58 15.34
C SER A 77 13.23 8.08 15.18
N LYS A 78 12.18 7.68 14.48
CA LYS A 78 11.86 6.27 14.29
C LYS A 78 12.57 5.68 13.08
N SER A 79 13.01 4.45 13.25
CA SER A 79 13.52 3.61 12.17
C SER A 79 12.40 3.18 11.21
N THR A 80 12.77 2.57 10.11
CA THR A 80 11.85 1.93 9.16
C THR A 80 10.84 1.03 9.89
N PRO A 81 9.54 1.15 9.61
CA PRO A 81 8.54 0.27 10.19
C PRO A 81 8.77 -1.17 9.70
N PRO A 82 8.63 -2.18 10.57
CA PRO A 82 8.93 -3.57 10.21
C PRO A 82 7.86 -4.22 9.31
N LYS A 83 6.74 -3.56 9.13
CA LYS A 83 5.59 -4.01 8.33
C LYS A 83 4.68 -2.82 8.01
N LEU A 84 3.70 -3.07 7.13
CA LEU A 84 2.59 -2.13 6.92
C LEU A 84 1.85 -1.90 8.25
N LEU A 85 1.70 -0.62 8.62
CA LEU A 85 0.86 -0.19 9.74
C LEU A 85 -0.27 0.68 9.21
N PHE A 86 -1.45 0.58 9.82
CA PHE A 86 -2.57 1.45 9.48
C PHE A 86 -3.46 1.74 10.69
N SER A 87 -4.16 2.86 10.63
CA SER A 87 -5.16 3.26 11.63
C SER A 87 -6.26 4.06 10.96
N ASP A 88 -7.50 3.70 11.27
CA ASP A 88 -8.65 4.47 10.80
C ASP A 88 -8.80 5.75 11.64
N ILE A 89 -8.71 6.89 10.97
CA ILE A 89 -8.93 8.22 11.55
C ILE A 89 -10.43 8.51 11.60
N ARG A 90 -11.14 8.07 10.55
CA ARG A 90 -12.59 8.19 10.43
C ARG A 90 -13.15 6.92 9.79
N SER A 91 -14.17 6.35 10.40
CA SER A 91 -14.92 5.25 9.80
C SER A 91 -15.90 5.76 8.76
N GLY A 92 -16.05 5.02 7.66
CA GLY A 92 -17.09 5.23 6.66
C GLY A 92 -18.27 4.30 6.90
N GLU A 93 -19.42 4.66 6.35
CA GLU A 93 -20.67 3.87 6.45
C GLU A 93 -21.03 3.16 5.14
N GLY A 94 -20.33 3.52 4.03
CA GLY A 94 -20.58 2.95 2.71
C GLY A 94 -20.08 1.52 2.55
N PRO A 95 -20.15 0.96 1.31
CA PRO A 95 -19.65 -0.36 0.99
C PRO A 95 -18.16 -0.49 1.30
N GLN A 96 -17.73 -1.73 1.55
CA GLN A 96 -16.36 -2.07 1.85
C GLN A 96 -15.58 -2.32 0.57
N VAL A 97 -14.34 -1.83 0.50
CA VAL A 97 -13.43 -2.02 -0.63
C VAL A 97 -12.95 -3.47 -0.67
N GLU A 98 -13.15 -4.11 -1.81
CA GLU A 98 -12.70 -5.46 -2.13
C GLU A 98 -11.63 -5.44 -3.23
N ALA A 99 -10.95 -6.57 -3.42
CA ALA A 99 -9.95 -6.69 -4.47
C ALA A 99 -10.62 -6.67 -5.86
N GLY A 100 -10.10 -5.81 -6.75
CA GLY A 100 -10.65 -5.58 -8.07
C GLY A 100 -11.57 -4.37 -8.17
N ASP A 101 -11.91 -3.74 -7.05
CA ASP A 101 -12.73 -2.53 -7.07
C ASP A 101 -11.99 -1.34 -7.66
N LEU A 102 -12.69 -0.56 -8.47
CA LEU A 102 -12.27 0.78 -8.88
C LEU A 102 -12.71 1.77 -7.80
N VAL A 103 -11.75 2.34 -7.11
CA VAL A 103 -11.99 3.22 -5.95
C VAL A 103 -11.60 4.64 -6.28
N GLU A 104 -12.46 5.59 -5.95
CA GLU A 104 -12.16 7.01 -5.99
C GLU A 104 -11.64 7.46 -4.63
N VAL A 105 -10.43 8.03 -4.61
CA VAL A 105 -9.77 8.46 -3.37
C VAL A 105 -9.26 9.89 -3.44
N GLN A 106 -9.13 10.51 -2.27
CA GLN A 106 -8.26 11.66 -2.04
C GLN A 106 -7.12 11.21 -1.14
N TYR A 107 -5.93 11.78 -1.33
CA TYR A 107 -4.78 11.41 -0.51
C TYR A 107 -3.75 12.53 -0.34
N VAL A 108 -2.95 12.38 0.68
CA VAL A 108 -1.69 13.09 0.90
C VAL A 108 -0.63 12.05 1.21
N GLY A 109 0.55 12.17 0.58
CA GLY A 109 1.70 11.31 0.80
C GLY A 109 2.93 12.11 1.24
N ALA A 110 3.62 11.62 2.28
CA ALA A 110 4.83 12.23 2.82
C ALA A 110 5.92 11.19 3.06
N LEU A 111 7.18 11.62 2.98
CA LEU A 111 8.33 10.85 3.39
C LEU A 111 8.34 10.70 4.91
N LEU A 112 8.53 9.49 5.42
CA LEU A 112 8.47 9.23 6.87
C LEU A 112 9.68 9.81 7.63
N ASP A 113 10.84 9.93 6.98
CA ASP A 113 12.08 10.42 7.57
C ASP A 113 12.10 11.94 7.78
N SER A 114 11.56 12.68 6.84
CA SER A 114 11.60 14.14 6.80
C SER A 114 10.26 14.81 7.08
N GLY A 115 9.17 14.10 6.81
CA GLY A 115 7.82 14.66 6.79
C GLY A 115 7.55 15.50 5.55
N LEU A 116 8.48 15.48 4.57
CA LEU A 116 8.28 16.21 3.33
C LEU A 116 7.16 15.55 2.52
N GLU A 117 6.15 16.33 2.21
CA GLU A 117 5.07 15.93 1.34
C GLU A 117 5.58 15.85 -0.10
N PHE A 118 5.35 14.72 -0.77
CA PHE A 118 5.82 14.50 -2.13
C PHE A 118 4.67 14.47 -3.15
N ASP A 119 3.45 14.17 -2.71
CA ASP A 119 2.28 14.18 -3.59
C ASP A 119 0.99 14.31 -2.80
N ALA A 120 0.01 15.04 -3.37
CA ALA A 120 -1.34 15.16 -2.84
C ALA A 120 -2.34 15.36 -3.97
N SER A 121 -3.40 14.56 -3.99
CA SER A 121 -4.52 14.74 -4.92
C SER A 121 -5.30 16.04 -4.61
N TRP A 122 -5.33 16.44 -3.35
CA TRP A 122 -5.95 17.67 -2.88
C TRP A 122 -5.40 18.92 -3.58
N ASP A 123 -4.10 18.97 -3.85
CA ASP A 123 -3.44 20.13 -4.46
C ASP A 123 -3.75 20.25 -5.95
N ARG A 124 -4.11 19.12 -6.58
CA ARG A 124 -4.58 19.09 -7.97
C ARG A 124 -6.06 19.42 -8.10
N GLY A 125 -6.80 19.47 -6.99
CA GLY A 125 -8.25 19.68 -7.00
C GLY A 125 -9.03 18.57 -7.70
N GLN A 126 -8.43 17.38 -7.83
CA GLN A 126 -9.02 16.21 -8.49
C GLN A 126 -8.77 14.97 -7.65
N SER A 127 -9.79 14.13 -7.50
CA SER A 127 -9.67 12.81 -6.92
C SER A 127 -8.87 11.88 -7.83
N PHE A 128 -8.39 10.79 -7.25
CA PHE A 128 -7.62 9.76 -7.94
C PHE A 128 -8.42 8.47 -8.01
N PHE A 129 -8.50 7.88 -9.20
CA PHE A 129 -9.18 6.61 -9.43
C PHE A 129 -8.15 5.50 -9.51
N VAL A 130 -8.36 4.45 -8.75
CA VAL A 130 -7.39 3.34 -8.65
C VAL A 130 -8.11 2.00 -8.48
N LEU A 131 -7.59 0.97 -9.19
CA LEU A 131 -7.96 -0.43 -8.96
C LEU A 131 -7.15 -0.96 -7.79
N ILE A 132 -7.82 -1.51 -6.78
CA ILE A 132 -7.20 -1.99 -5.55
C ILE A 132 -7.07 -3.52 -5.56
N GLY A 133 -5.95 -4.02 -5.01
CA GLY A 133 -5.71 -5.46 -4.84
C GLY A 133 -5.29 -6.21 -6.09
N VAL A 134 -4.91 -5.51 -7.17
CA VAL A 134 -4.52 -6.10 -8.46
C VAL A 134 -3.09 -5.74 -8.90
N GLY A 135 -2.31 -5.07 -8.05
CA GLY A 135 -0.95 -4.64 -8.37
C GLY A 135 -0.86 -3.39 -9.26
N ALA A 136 -1.92 -2.60 -9.34
CA ALA A 136 -1.94 -1.35 -10.10
C ALA A 136 -1.22 -0.20 -9.38
N VAL A 137 -1.00 -0.33 -8.08
CA VAL A 137 -0.31 0.61 -7.20
C VAL A 137 0.70 -0.11 -6.32
N ILE A 138 1.43 0.63 -5.47
CA ILE A 138 2.34 0.04 -4.50
C ILE A 138 1.62 -0.94 -3.57
N GLN A 139 2.30 -2.00 -3.17
CA GLN A 139 1.70 -3.08 -2.36
C GLN A 139 1.12 -2.57 -1.04
N GLY A 140 1.72 -1.53 -0.46
CA GLY A 140 1.20 -0.87 0.75
C GLY A 140 -0.20 -0.28 0.57
N TRP A 141 -0.53 0.21 -0.62
CA TRP A 141 -1.89 0.66 -0.94
C TRP A 141 -2.82 -0.51 -1.20
N ASP A 142 -2.40 -1.46 -2.03
CA ASP A 142 -3.21 -2.65 -2.32
C ASP A 142 -3.63 -3.41 -1.06
N GLN A 143 -2.73 -3.49 -0.07
CA GLN A 143 -3.03 -4.13 1.21
C GLN A 143 -3.74 -3.20 2.20
N GLY A 144 -3.32 -1.93 2.21
CA GLY A 144 -3.76 -0.96 3.22
C GLY A 144 -5.14 -0.36 2.98
N ILE A 145 -5.61 -0.32 1.73
CA ILE A 145 -6.93 0.22 1.36
C ILE A 145 -8.00 -0.86 1.39
N LEU A 146 -7.62 -2.13 1.18
CA LEU A 146 -8.57 -3.25 1.33
C LEU A 146 -9.26 -3.20 2.68
N GLY A 147 -10.56 -3.43 2.65
CA GLY A 147 -11.40 -3.42 3.85
C GLY A 147 -11.78 -2.03 4.37
N MET A 148 -11.27 -0.93 3.77
CA MET A 148 -11.80 0.41 4.04
C MET A 148 -13.25 0.52 3.55
N ARG A 149 -13.99 1.47 4.08
CA ARG A 149 -15.36 1.76 3.62
C ARG A 149 -15.43 3.10 2.91
N SER A 150 -16.33 3.23 1.96
CA SER A 150 -16.64 4.54 1.37
C SER A 150 -17.01 5.54 2.46
N GLY A 151 -16.41 6.73 2.41
CA GLY A 151 -16.49 7.77 3.43
C GLY A 151 -15.47 7.64 4.55
N SER A 152 -14.61 6.63 4.57
CA SER A 152 -13.58 6.46 5.61
C SER A 152 -12.29 7.23 5.27
N ARG A 153 -11.50 7.47 6.32
CA ARG A 153 -10.13 8.02 6.24
C ARG A 153 -9.19 7.12 7.01
N ARG A 154 -8.06 6.77 6.42
CA ARG A 154 -7.03 5.91 7.02
C ARG A 154 -5.64 6.53 6.89
N LEU A 155 -4.87 6.46 7.98
CA LEU A 155 -3.44 6.67 7.96
C LEU A 155 -2.77 5.35 7.65
N LEU A 156 -1.81 5.36 6.72
CA LEU A 156 -0.95 4.23 6.35
C LEU A 156 0.50 4.64 6.63
N VAL A 157 1.29 3.72 7.19
CA VAL A 157 2.76 3.81 7.27
C VAL A 157 3.33 2.59 6.59
N ILE A 158 4.04 2.81 5.50
CA ILE A 158 4.43 1.81 4.52
C ILE A 158 5.95 1.68 4.52
N PRO A 159 6.52 0.49 4.81
CA PRO A 159 7.94 0.25 4.68
C PRO A 159 8.38 0.22 3.21
N PRO A 160 9.69 0.40 2.93
CA PRO A 160 10.20 0.49 1.56
C PRO A 160 9.82 -0.70 0.67
N GLU A 161 9.82 -1.92 1.23
CA GLU A 161 9.55 -3.16 0.49
C GLU A 161 8.12 -3.24 -0.06
N LEU A 162 7.20 -2.51 0.55
CA LEU A 162 5.80 -2.39 0.12
C LEU A 162 5.53 -1.06 -0.62
N ALA A 163 6.58 -0.27 -0.85
CA ALA A 163 6.55 1.01 -1.55
C ALA A 163 7.40 0.93 -2.84
N TYR A 164 8.47 1.69 -2.93
CA TYR A 164 9.33 1.77 -4.13
C TYR A 164 10.69 1.11 -3.95
N GLY A 165 10.99 0.54 -2.76
CA GLY A 165 12.20 -0.21 -2.45
C GLY A 165 13.51 0.55 -2.71
N GLU A 166 14.55 -0.19 -3.10
CA GLU A 166 15.88 0.33 -3.40
C GLU A 166 15.92 1.30 -4.59
N GLN A 167 14.90 1.30 -5.45
CA GLN A 167 14.89 2.14 -6.64
C GLN A 167 14.35 3.55 -6.37
N GLY A 168 13.49 3.72 -5.35
CA GLY A 168 12.78 4.97 -5.14
C GLY A 168 11.82 5.30 -6.30
N ALA A 169 11.36 6.56 -6.37
CA ALA A 169 10.50 7.03 -7.46
C ALA A 169 10.76 8.52 -7.79
N GLY A 170 11.22 8.76 -9.01
CA GLY A 170 11.57 10.10 -9.50
C GLY A 170 12.60 10.78 -8.61
N ASP A 171 12.52 12.13 -8.54
CA ASP A 171 13.41 12.93 -7.70
C ASP A 171 12.87 13.14 -6.28
N ALA A 172 11.61 12.74 -6.05
CA ALA A 172 10.90 13.04 -4.80
C ALA A 172 11.02 11.94 -3.75
N ILE A 173 11.16 10.67 -4.17
CA ILE A 173 11.22 9.50 -3.28
C ILE A 173 12.55 8.80 -3.51
N GLY A 174 13.46 8.95 -2.54
CA GLY A 174 14.78 8.32 -2.58
C GLY A 174 14.72 6.78 -2.39
N PRO A 175 15.86 6.10 -2.61
CA PRO A 175 15.99 4.68 -2.26
C PRO A 175 15.61 4.39 -0.81
N ASP A 176 15.02 3.23 -0.57
CA ASP A 176 14.67 2.71 0.75
C ASP A 176 13.83 3.65 1.62
N SER A 177 13.04 4.51 0.98
CA SER A 177 12.17 5.46 1.68
C SER A 177 10.91 4.78 2.22
N SER A 178 10.68 4.92 3.52
CA SER A 178 9.39 4.62 4.15
C SER A 178 8.42 5.77 3.91
N LEU A 179 7.16 5.47 3.66
CA LEU A 179 6.14 6.45 3.30
C LEU A 179 5.00 6.49 4.32
N ALA A 180 4.45 7.68 4.51
CA ALA A 180 3.20 7.88 5.23
C ALA A 180 2.15 8.43 4.27
N PHE A 181 0.94 7.87 4.31
CA PHE A 181 -0.21 8.36 3.54
C PHE A 181 -1.41 8.56 4.43
N VAL A 182 -2.18 9.59 4.15
CA VAL A 182 -3.57 9.66 4.58
C VAL A 182 -4.44 9.54 3.35
N VAL A 183 -5.32 8.54 3.37
CA VAL A 183 -6.20 8.20 2.25
C VAL A 183 -7.65 8.34 2.68
N ASP A 184 -8.43 9.09 1.92
CA ASP A 184 -9.88 9.16 2.00
C ASP A 184 -10.47 8.32 0.88
N VAL A 185 -11.25 7.31 1.20
CA VAL A 185 -12.08 6.60 0.22
C VAL A 185 -13.37 7.40 0.05
N LEU A 186 -13.57 7.96 -1.13
CA LEU A 186 -14.76 8.75 -1.45
C LEU A 186 -15.91 7.82 -1.84
N GLN A 187 -15.68 6.95 -2.82
CA GLN A 187 -16.65 5.95 -3.27
C GLN A 187 -15.98 4.77 -3.99
N ILE A 188 -16.70 3.67 -4.06
CA ILE A 188 -16.40 2.56 -4.96
C ILE A 188 -17.21 2.80 -6.23
N VAL A 189 -16.52 2.78 -7.38
CA VAL A 189 -17.16 3.02 -8.67
C VAL A 189 -17.68 1.70 -9.22
N GLU A 190 -18.99 1.59 -9.34
CA GLU A 190 -19.59 0.45 -10.01
C GLU A 190 -19.31 0.54 -11.52
N VAL A 191 -18.49 -0.35 -12.02
CA VAL A 191 -18.27 -0.50 -13.45
C VAL A 191 -19.38 -1.40 -13.97
N SER A 192 -20.49 -0.81 -14.41
CA SER A 192 -21.52 -1.58 -15.10
C SER A 192 -20.90 -2.23 -16.34
N PRO A 193 -21.07 -3.54 -16.55
CA PRO A 193 -20.69 -4.17 -17.80
C PRO A 193 -21.38 -3.44 -18.96
N PRO A 194 -20.72 -3.27 -20.12
CA PRO A 194 -21.37 -2.68 -21.28
C PRO A 194 -22.64 -3.49 -21.59
N GLU A 195 -23.77 -2.81 -21.69
CA GLU A 195 -25.00 -3.45 -22.17
C GLU A 195 -24.72 -4.04 -23.54
N ILE A 196 -24.62 -5.37 -23.58
CA ILE A 196 -24.58 -6.07 -24.86
C ILE A 196 -25.98 -5.89 -25.45
N PRO A 197 -26.12 -5.17 -26.58
CA PRO A 197 -27.44 -5.03 -27.19
C PRO A 197 -27.99 -6.44 -27.47
N VAL A 198 -29.14 -6.73 -26.88
CA VAL A 198 -29.86 -7.96 -27.17
C VAL A 198 -30.24 -7.90 -28.65
N VAL A 199 -29.52 -8.65 -29.48
CA VAL A 199 -29.88 -8.80 -30.87
C VAL A 199 -31.15 -9.67 -30.88
N GLU A 200 -32.31 -9.03 -31.02
CA GLU A 200 -33.56 -9.73 -31.25
C GLU A 200 -33.35 -10.67 -32.43
N PRO A 201 -33.69 -11.96 -32.30
CA PRO A 201 -33.66 -12.86 -33.45
C PRO A 201 -34.59 -12.32 -34.52
N LEU A 202 -34.04 -12.05 -35.71
CA LEU A 202 -34.85 -11.72 -36.86
C LEU A 202 -35.88 -12.83 -37.03
N GLU A 203 -37.15 -12.55 -36.70
CA GLU A 203 -38.26 -13.41 -37.07
C GLU A 203 -38.30 -13.50 -38.58
N ASN A 204 -37.69 -14.56 -39.08
CA ASN A 204 -37.73 -14.90 -40.49
C ASN A 204 -39.02 -15.72 -40.75
N ASP A 205 -40.15 -15.05 -40.55
CA ASP A 205 -41.43 -15.64 -40.95
C ASP A 205 -42.01 -14.82 -42.11
N SER A 206 -41.69 -15.22 -43.31
CA SER A 206 -42.45 -14.95 -44.52
C SER A 206 -41.67 -15.27 -45.80
N LEU A 207 -41.43 -16.52 -46.09
CA LEU A 207 -41.21 -16.98 -47.48
C LEU A 207 -41.49 -18.48 -47.61
N LEU A 208 -42.78 -18.87 -47.43
CA LEU A 208 -43.33 -20.09 -47.99
C LEU A 208 -44.73 -19.77 -48.52
N MET A 209 -44.78 -19.29 -49.74
CA MET A 209 -45.87 -19.46 -50.71
C MET A 209 -45.28 -19.61 -52.10
#